data_69e3325db2bfd1e6b785a34645279b91
#
_entry.id   69e3325db2bfd1e6b785a34645279b91
#
_cell.length_a   1.000
_cell.length_b   1.000
_cell.length_c   1.000
_cell.angle_alpha   90.00
_cell.angle_beta   90.00
_cell.angle_gamma   90.00
#
_symmetry.space_group_name_H-M   'P 1'
#
loop_
_entity.id
_entity.type
_entity.pdbx_description
1 polymer ?
#
loop_
_entity_poly.entity_id
_entity_poly.type
_entity_poly.pdbx_seq_one_letter_code
_entity_poly.pdbx_strand_id
1 'polypeptide(L)'
;MTLTSLLGGVALLAISSLPAVAGEVRLYSWEAYFGPDSIKAFETEFGNTVTYDVFDSNDTVETKILAGNSGYDVVTPNLSPHLARQLPLKAWAELDKTKLSNIGNMAPELMAKLAEVDPGNAHAVPWMWGTTGVGHNEEKIKAIMPDAPVDSWRMVLDPEVAAKFKDCGISVLDDAEQVLGSVLIYLGEDPDTSDPTVLEKAVEVVSKVRPFIRQFHGSSYIAGLAAGDLCVAMGYSGDMLVATNRAKEAGNSFTINYRLPKEGNLVWFDTLAVPVDAPNPDGALAFINFMMTPEIAAKAANDTGFATANQAAIALVNEAIRNNPNFYPGQDAQKKFRLPKVKDEKAEKLWQRAWNRAKGIE
;
A
#
# COMPACT_ATOMS: atom_id res chain seq x y z
N MET A 1 -4.30 -37.42 70.67
CA MET A 1 -3.97 -37.60 69.25
C MET A 1 -5.08 -36.89 68.46
N THR A 2 -4.82 -35.67 68.09
CA THR A 2 -5.78 -34.80 67.35
C THR A 2 -5.30 -34.68 65.88
N LEU A 3 -6.09 -35.20 64.94
CA LEU A 3 -5.85 -35.05 63.52
C LEU A 3 -6.40 -33.70 63.05
N THR A 4 -5.52 -32.86 62.55
CA THR A 4 -5.86 -31.61 61.89
C THR A 4 -5.95 -31.85 60.36
N SER A 5 -7.14 -31.70 59.77
CA SER A 5 -7.37 -31.79 58.35
C SER A 5 -7.11 -30.40 57.70
N LEU A 6 -6.13 -30.35 56.79
CA LEU A 6 -5.91 -29.21 55.89
C LEU A 6 -6.86 -29.33 54.69
N LEU A 7 -7.76 -28.39 54.56
CA LEU A 7 -8.56 -28.13 53.35
C LEU A 7 -7.72 -27.20 52.44
N GLY A 8 -7.22 -27.73 51.35
CA GLY A 8 -6.61 -26.93 50.26
C GLY A 8 -7.71 -26.36 49.36
N GLY A 9 -7.86 -25.05 49.38
CA GLY A 9 -8.77 -24.33 48.46
C GLY A 9 -8.13 -24.21 47.07
N VAL A 10 -8.75 -24.82 46.07
CA VAL A 10 -8.42 -24.60 44.64
C VAL A 10 -9.12 -23.30 44.22
N ALA A 11 -8.34 -22.25 44.01
CA ALA A 11 -8.83 -21.01 43.39
C ALA A 11 -9.03 -21.27 41.87
N LEU A 12 -10.27 -21.37 41.42
CA LEU A 12 -10.63 -21.29 40.01
C LEU A 12 -10.42 -19.86 39.55
N LEU A 13 -9.38 -19.64 38.72
CA LEU A 13 -9.26 -18.43 37.92
C LEU A 13 -10.35 -18.45 36.87
N ALA A 14 -11.39 -17.64 37.05
CA ALA A 14 -12.38 -17.37 36.04
C ALA A 14 -11.70 -16.54 34.94
N ILE A 15 -11.38 -17.16 33.81
CA ILE A 15 -11.05 -16.47 32.60
C ILE A 15 -12.35 -15.80 32.13
N SER A 16 -12.48 -14.50 32.38
CA SER A 16 -13.56 -13.70 31.78
C SER A 16 -13.29 -13.60 30.27
N SER A 17 -13.92 -14.47 29.47
CA SER A 17 -14.05 -14.29 28.06
C SER A 17 -14.87 -13.01 27.85
N LEU A 18 -14.25 -11.98 27.29
CA LEU A 18 -14.99 -10.84 26.72
C LEU A 18 -15.98 -11.42 25.69
N PRO A 19 -17.24 -10.98 25.70
CA PRO A 19 -18.16 -11.42 24.68
C PRO A 19 -17.59 -11.02 23.31
N ALA A 20 -17.37 -11.99 22.45
CA ALA A 20 -17.11 -11.73 21.04
C ALA A 20 -18.31 -10.95 20.51
N VAL A 21 -18.10 -9.75 20.01
CA VAL A 21 -19.12 -8.99 19.30
C VAL A 21 -19.24 -9.66 17.94
N ALA A 22 -20.05 -10.73 17.88
CA ALA A 22 -20.38 -11.40 16.64
C ALA A 22 -21.11 -10.41 15.73
N GLY A 23 -20.52 -10.08 14.59
CA GLY A 23 -21.05 -9.10 13.66
C GLY A 23 -20.30 -9.15 12.32
N GLU A 24 -20.76 -8.36 11.38
CA GLU A 24 -20.06 -8.13 10.12
C GLU A 24 -19.07 -6.97 10.29
N VAL A 25 -17.85 -7.14 9.79
CA VAL A 25 -16.85 -6.06 9.59
C VAL A 25 -16.70 -5.83 8.10
N ARG A 26 -17.00 -4.64 7.65
CA ARG A 26 -16.90 -4.23 6.24
C ARG A 26 -15.61 -3.49 5.99
N LEU A 27 -14.71 -4.16 5.27
CA LEU A 27 -13.39 -3.68 4.93
C LEU A 27 -13.39 -3.11 3.51
N TYR A 28 -12.82 -1.92 3.34
CA TYR A 28 -12.62 -1.29 2.03
C TYR A 28 -11.14 -1.00 1.83
N SER A 29 -10.49 -1.72 0.91
CA SER A 29 -9.04 -1.71 0.78
C SER A 29 -8.57 -2.04 -0.64
N TRP A 30 -7.26 -2.03 -0.84
CA TRP A 30 -6.61 -2.46 -2.08
C TRP A 30 -6.80 -3.96 -2.32
N GLU A 31 -6.74 -4.39 -3.59
CA GLU A 31 -6.75 -5.80 -3.94
C GLU A 31 -5.58 -6.55 -3.27
N ALA A 32 -5.85 -7.75 -2.74
CA ALA A 32 -4.86 -8.67 -2.16
C ALA A 32 -4.01 -8.07 -1.01
N TYR A 33 -4.56 -7.14 -0.21
CA TYR A 33 -3.78 -6.34 0.74
C TYR A 33 -3.74 -6.88 2.17
N PHE A 34 -4.55 -7.88 2.52
CA PHE A 34 -4.59 -8.48 3.87
C PHE A 34 -4.19 -9.97 3.88
N GLY A 35 -4.22 -10.63 2.72
CA GLY A 35 -4.10 -12.07 2.64
C GLY A 35 -5.35 -12.82 3.16
N PRO A 36 -5.83 -13.84 2.43
CA PRO A 36 -7.09 -14.52 2.76
C PRO A 36 -7.04 -15.23 4.11
N ASP A 37 -5.88 -15.76 4.49
CA ASP A 37 -5.73 -16.48 5.75
C ASP A 37 -5.74 -15.57 6.98
N SER A 38 -5.28 -14.31 6.86
CA SER A 38 -5.32 -13.34 7.97
C SER A 38 -6.76 -12.93 8.27
N ILE A 39 -7.58 -12.72 7.22
CA ILE A 39 -9.01 -12.46 7.37
C ILE A 39 -9.71 -13.65 8.02
N LYS A 40 -9.47 -14.87 7.50
CA LYS A 40 -10.06 -16.09 8.05
C LYS A 40 -9.66 -16.35 9.50
N ALA A 41 -8.43 -16.01 9.88
CA ALA A 41 -7.99 -16.13 11.27
C ALA A 41 -8.78 -15.18 12.19
N PHE A 42 -9.01 -13.93 11.77
CA PHE A 42 -9.85 -12.99 12.48
C PHE A 42 -11.28 -13.50 12.63
N GLU A 43 -11.90 -13.96 11.55
CA GLU A 43 -13.26 -14.53 11.57
C GLU A 43 -13.37 -15.71 12.54
N THR A 44 -12.35 -16.58 12.58
CA THR A 44 -12.33 -17.75 13.45
C THR A 44 -12.19 -17.37 14.92
N GLU A 45 -11.32 -16.37 15.21
CA GLU A 45 -11.03 -15.95 16.59
C GLU A 45 -12.20 -15.17 17.21
N PHE A 46 -12.82 -14.28 16.43
CA PHE A 46 -13.84 -13.36 16.94
C PHE A 46 -15.28 -13.76 16.61
N GLY A 47 -15.48 -14.78 15.79
CA GLY A 47 -16.82 -15.20 15.33
C GLY A 47 -17.51 -14.17 14.41
N ASN A 48 -16.75 -13.18 13.90
CA ASN A 48 -17.21 -12.16 12.95
C ASN A 48 -17.11 -12.68 11.52
N THR A 49 -17.86 -12.08 10.60
CA THR A 49 -17.62 -12.19 9.16
C THR A 49 -16.96 -10.92 8.65
N VAL A 50 -16.08 -11.03 7.65
CA VAL A 50 -15.45 -9.89 6.99
C VAL A 50 -15.93 -9.81 5.54
N THR A 51 -16.63 -8.73 5.20
CA THR A 51 -16.91 -8.39 3.82
C THR A 51 -15.80 -7.48 3.31
N TYR A 52 -15.06 -7.94 2.29
CA TYR A 52 -13.92 -7.23 1.75
C TYR A 52 -14.20 -6.69 0.36
N ASP A 53 -14.45 -5.40 0.28
CA ASP A 53 -14.59 -4.68 -0.98
C ASP A 53 -13.26 -4.01 -1.37
N VAL A 54 -12.98 -4.00 -2.67
CA VAL A 54 -11.73 -3.45 -3.20
C VAL A 54 -11.97 -2.13 -3.91
N PHE A 55 -10.96 -1.26 -3.85
CA PHE A 55 -10.87 -0.05 -4.65
C PHE A 55 -9.59 -0.07 -5.50
N ASP A 56 -9.56 0.75 -6.53
CA ASP A 56 -8.47 0.86 -7.50
C ASP A 56 -7.68 2.17 -7.39
N SER A 57 -8.19 3.14 -6.64
CA SER A 57 -7.50 4.42 -6.41
C SER A 57 -7.90 5.07 -5.09
N ASN A 58 -7.00 5.88 -4.54
CA ASN A 58 -7.30 6.69 -3.36
C ASN A 58 -8.37 7.77 -3.63
N ASP A 59 -8.50 8.26 -4.87
CA ASP A 59 -9.55 9.22 -5.25
C ASP A 59 -10.93 8.58 -5.16
N THR A 60 -11.05 7.29 -5.52
CA THR A 60 -12.28 6.52 -5.34
C THR A 60 -12.65 6.40 -3.85
N VAL A 61 -11.66 6.10 -3.00
CA VAL A 61 -11.82 6.07 -1.53
C VAL A 61 -12.31 7.41 -1.00
N GLU A 62 -11.60 8.49 -1.37
CA GLU A 62 -11.93 9.83 -0.92
C GLU A 62 -13.35 10.24 -1.30
N THR A 63 -13.72 10.02 -2.54
CA THR A 63 -15.07 10.30 -3.03
C THR A 63 -16.13 9.55 -2.20
N LYS A 64 -15.89 8.26 -1.93
CA LYS A 64 -16.81 7.40 -1.17
C LYS A 64 -16.94 7.84 0.28
N ILE A 65 -15.82 8.14 0.94
CA ILE A 65 -15.79 8.51 2.36
C ILE A 65 -16.39 9.90 2.57
N LEU A 66 -16.03 10.87 1.73
CA LEU A 66 -16.53 12.25 1.85
C LEU A 66 -18.00 12.41 1.46
N ALA A 67 -18.56 11.49 0.68
CA ALA A 67 -19.99 11.46 0.41
C ALA A 67 -20.85 11.12 1.65
N GLY A 68 -20.24 10.51 2.67
CA GLY A 68 -20.94 10.00 3.86
C GLY A 68 -21.76 8.73 3.59
N ASN A 69 -22.21 8.08 4.66
CA ASN A 69 -22.87 6.78 4.60
C ASN A 69 -22.05 5.77 3.78
N SER A 70 -20.77 5.72 4.09
CA SER A 70 -19.79 4.88 3.36
C SER A 70 -20.19 3.41 3.42
N GLY A 71 -20.73 2.98 4.56
CA GLY A 71 -21.13 1.61 4.83
C GLY A 71 -19.95 0.72 5.21
N TYR A 72 -18.75 1.27 5.40
CA TYR A 72 -17.55 0.55 5.78
C TYR A 72 -17.15 0.79 7.22
N ASP A 73 -16.48 -0.21 7.81
CA ASP A 73 -16.00 -0.18 9.18
C ASP A 73 -14.51 0.11 9.25
N VAL A 74 -13.73 -0.47 8.34
CA VAL A 74 -12.28 -0.25 8.23
C VAL A 74 -11.94 0.11 6.79
N VAL A 75 -11.14 1.15 6.64
CA VAL A 75 -10.64 1.62 5.34
C VAL A 75 -9.13 1.80 5.41
N THR A 76 -8.46 1.63 4.27
CA THR A 76 -6.99 1.79 4.16
C THR A 76 -6.62 3.03 3.33
N PRO A 77 -6.83 4.25 3.84
CA PRO A 77 -6.37 5.44 3.15
C PRO A 77 -4.85 5.55 3.18
N ASN A 78 -4.28 6.08 2.11
CA ASN A 78 -2.87 6.48 2.10
C ASN A 78 -2.67 7.65 3.07
N LEU A 79 -1.56 7.64 3.82
CA LEU A 79 -1.24 8.66 4.82
C LEU A 79 -1.21 10.08 4.20
N SER A 80 -0.48 10.23 3.11
CA SER A 80 -0.31 11.51 2.43
C SER A 80 -0.32 11.32 0.91
N PRO A 81 -1.14 12.08 0.18
CA PRO A 81 -1.88 13.25 0.65
C PRO A 81 -3.27 12.97 1.24
N HIS A 82 -3.83 11.76 1.11
CA HIS A 82 -5.27 11.52 1.26
C HIS A 82 -5.76 11.60 2.71
N LEU A 83 -5.25 10.78 3.64
CA LEU A 83 -5.65 10.86 5.05
C LEU A 83 -5.43 12.29 5.59
N ALA A 84 -4.25 12.88 5.29
CA ALA A 84 -3.89 14.22 5.74
C ALA A 84 -4.90 15.30 5.29
N ARG A 85 -5.43 15.17 4.08
CA ARG A 85 -6.42 16.09 3.49
C ARG A 85 -7.83 15.86 4.05
N GLN A 86 -8.15 14.63 4.45
CA GLN A 86 -9.47 14.23 4.92
C GLN A 86 -9.69 14.47 6.43
N LEU A 87 -8.62 14.46 7.24
CA LEU A 87 -8.70 14.69 8.68
C LEU A 87 -9.37 16.02 9.05
N PRO A 88 -9.02 17.18 8.45
CA PRO A 88 -9.71 18.45 8.72
C PRO A 88 -11.20 18.43 8.38
N LEU A 89 -11.63 17.53 7.49
CA LEU A 89 -13.02 17.34 7.06
C LEU A 89 -13.81 16.44 8.02
N LYS A 90 -13.16 15.93 9.09
CA LYS A 90 -13.76 15.05 10.10
C LYS A 90 -14.38 13.78 9.52
N ALA A 91 -13.74 13.21 8.52
CA ALA A 91 -14.19 11.98 7.85
C ALA A 91 -13.89 10.72 8.67
N TRP A 92 -12.97 10.79 9.63
CA TRP A 92 -12.45 9.67 10.39
C TRP A 92 -12.79 9.78 11.87
N ALA A 93 -13.17 8.66 12.48
CA ALA A 93 -13.45 8.56 13.91
C ALA A 93 -12.15 8.55 14.72
N GLU A 94 -12.19 9.12 15.94
CA GLU A 94 -11.11 8.92 16.90
C GLU A 94 -11.08 7.46 17.37
N LEU A 95 -9.88 6.87 17.36
CA LEU A 95 -9.65 5.49 17.78
C LEU A 95 -9.58 5.40 19.32
N ASP A 96 -10.41 4.55 19.91
CA ASP A 96 -10.29 4.20 21.31
C ASP A 96 -9.05 3.34 21.55
N LYS A 97 -7.95 3.99 21.92
CA LYS A 97 -6.65 3.31 22.15
C LYS A 97 -6.66 2.30 23.29
N THR A 98 -7.66 2.36 24.19
CA THR A 98 -7.78 1.35 25.25
C THR A 98 -8.16 -0.02 24.69
N LYS A 99 -8.73 -0.07 23.48
CA LYS A 99 -9.06 -1.27 22.72
C LYS A 99 -7.94 -1.74 21.77
N LEU A 100 -6.86 -0.96 21.63
CA LEU A 100 -5.74 -1.22 20.73
C LEU A 100 -4.51 -1.68 21.51
N SER A 101 -4.61 -2.79 22.24
CA SER A 101 -3.52 -3.32 23.08
C SER A 101 -2.23 -3.63 22.30
N ASN A 102 -2.34 -3.90 21.00
CA ASN A 102 -1.22 -4.23 20.11
C ASN A 102 -0.56 -3.00 19.47
N ILE A 103 -1.01 -1.77 19.77
CA ILE A 103 -0.45 -0.55 19.16
C ILE A 103 1.04 -0.36 19.51
N GLY A 104 1.49 -0.88 20.64
CA GLY A 104 2.91 -0.86 21.04
C GLY A 104 3.85 -1.68 20.14
N ASN A 105 3.32 -2.55 19.27
CA ASN A 105 4.08 -3.31 18.29
C ASN A 105 4.48 -2.49 17.06
N MET A 106 3.88 -1.31 16.87
CA MET A 106 4.11 -0.48 15.70
C MET A 106 5.48 0.20 15.75
N ALA A 107 6.11 0.39 14.59
CA ALA A 107 7.40 1.05 14.46
C ALA A 107 7.33 2.52 14.93
N PRO A 108 8.13 2.93 15.93
CA PRO A 108 8.08 4.27 16.49
C PRO A 108 8.30 5.37 15.45
N GLU A 109 9.17 5.14 14.46
CA GLU A 109 9.44 6.09 13.38
C GLU A 109 8.23 6.30 12.46
N LEU A 110 7.44 5.24 12.20
CA LEU A 110 6.22 5.35 11.40
C LEU A 110 5.07 5.97 12.21
N MET A 111 4.98 5.67 13.50
CA MET A 111 4.07 6.36 14.41
C MET A 111 4.38 7.86 14.52
N ALA A 112 5.67 8.23 14.56
CA ALA A 112 6.08 9.63 14.54
C ALA A 112 5.73 10.31 13.20
N LYS A 113 5.92 9.59 12.08
CA LYS A 113 5.54 10.10 10.74
C LYS A 113 4.04 10.31 10.62
N LEU A 114 3.22 9.38 11.11
CA LEU A 114 1.77 9.55 11.16
C LEU A 114 1.38 10.77 12.04
N ALA A 115 2.05 10.96 13.19
CA ALA A 115 1.75 12.06 14.09
C ALA A 115 2.01 13.47 13.50
N GLU A 116 2.82 13.59 12.43
CA GLU A 116 2.99 14.83 11.69
C GLU A 116 1.69 15.27 11.01
N VAL A 117 0.82 14.32 10.67
CA VAL A 117 -0.45 14.53 9.94
C VAL A 117 -1.66 14.34 10.86
N ASP A 118 -1.62 13.32 11.73
CA ASP A 118 -2.65 12.94 12.69
C ASP A 118 -2.10 13.12 14.12
N PRO A 119 -2.18 14.32 14.70
CA PRO A 119 -1.61 14.61 16.01
C PRO A 119 -2.04 13.61 17.07
N GLY A 120 -1.07 13.00 17.73
CA GLY A 120 -1.30 11.96 18.71
C GLY A 120 -1.76 10.62 18.11
N ASN A 121 -1.74 10.45 16.79
CA ASN A 121 -2.24 9.25 16.09
C ASN A 121 -3.66 8.93 16.53
N ALA A 122 -4.52 9.95 16.49
CA ALA A 122 -5.87 9.86 17.06
C ALA A 122 -6.84 9.07 16.18
N HIS A 123 -6.66 9.07 14.84
CA HIS A 123 -7.66 8.56 13.91
C HIS A 123 -7.20 7.36 13.09
N ALA A 124 -5.90 7.07 13.06
CA ALA A 124 -5.35 6.00 12.25
C ALA A 124 -4.18 5.28 12.92
N VAL A 125 -3.85 4.09 12.41
CA VAL A 125 -2.60 3.39 12.70
C VAL A 125 -1.89 3.06 11.39
N PRO A 126 -0.54 3.09 11.34
CA PRO A 126 0.19 2.65 10.15
C PRO A 126 -0.07 1.16 9.89
N TRP A 127 -0.21 0.76 8.64
CA TRP A 127 -0.41 -0.64 8.28
C TRP A 127 0.77 -1.21 7.50
N MET A 128 0.88 -0.78 6.26
CA MET A 128 1.95 -1.19 5.37
C MET A 128 2.55 0.01 4.66
N TRP A 129 3.75 -0.16 4.13
CA TRP A 129 4.39 0.84 3.31
C TRP A 129 5.16 0.21 2.17
N GLY A 130 5.44 1.01 1.17
CA GLY A 130 6.18 0.56 0.02
C GLY A 130 6.65 1.71 -0.85
N THR A 131 7.15 1.35 -2.00
CA THR A 131 7.70 2.29 -2.99
C THR A 131 7.08 2.05 -4.35
N THR A 132 7.06 3.09 -5.16
CA THR A 132 6.72 3.01 -6.57
C THR A 132 8.00 2.86 -7.38
N GLY A 133 8.04 1.89 -8.29
CA GLY A 133 9.24 1.58 -9.08
C GLY A 133 8.94 0.78 -10.34
N VAL A 134 9.92 0.03 -10.80
CA VAL A 134 9.86 -0.73 -12.06
C VAL A 134 9.79 -2.23 -11.80
N GLY A 135 8.67 -2.84 -12.15
CA GLY A 135 8.51 -4.29 -12.25
C GLY A 135 8.79 -4.77 -13.67
N HIS A 136 9.43 -5.93 -13.81
CA HIS A 136 9.71 -6.46 -15.13
C HIS A 136 9.88 -7.97 -15.16
N ASN A 137 9.56 -8.57 -16.33
CA ASN A 137 9.84 -9.95 -16.64
C ASN A 137 11.29 -10.06 -17.13
N GLU A 138 12.17 -10.67 -16.34
CA GLU A 138 13.61 -10.66 -16.56
C GLU A 138 14.01 -11.32 -17.88
N GLU A 139 13.44 -12.46 -18.21
CA GLU A 139 13.77 -13.23 -19.42
C GLU A 139 13.37 -12.46 -20.68
N LYS A 140 12.17 -11.87 -20.68
CA LYS A 140 11.69 -11.06 -21.81
C LYS A 140 12.52 -9.80 -22.01
N ILE A 141 12.85 -9.11 -20.89
CA ILE A 141 13.69 -7.91 -20.97
C ILE A 141 15.06 -8.25 -21.53
N LYS A 142 15.72 -9.30 -21.02
CA LYS A 142 17.04 -9.73 -21.51
C LYS A 142 17.04 -10.16 -22.96
N ALA A 143 15.95 -10.80 -23.41
CA ALA A 143 15.83 -11.20 -24.81
C ALA A 143 15.71 -10.02 -25.78
N ILE A 144 15.06 -8.92 -25.35
CA ILE A 144 14.83 -7.73 -26.18
C ILE A 144 15.99 -6.75 -26.07
N MET A 145 16.49 -6.51 -24.85
CA MET A 145 17.54 -5.54 -24.54
C MET A 145 18.37 -6.05 -23.34
N PRO A 146 19.47 -6.80 -23.59
CA PRO A 146 20.28 -7.39 -22.51
C PRO A 146 20.87 -6.39 -21.52
N ASP A 147 21.09 -5.15 -21.95
CA ASP A 147 21.62 -4.01 -21.21
C ASP A 147 20.53 -3.00 -20.78
N ALA A 148 19.28 -3.45 -20.70
CA ALA A 148 18.16 -2.60 -20.31
C ALA A 148 18.40 -1.92 -18.94
N PRO A 149 18.08 -0.62 -18.80
CA PRO A 149 18.31 0.14 -17.57
C PRO A 149 17.23 -0.16 -16.52
N VAL A 150 17.16 -1.41 -16.07
CA VAL A 150 16.10 -1.91 -15.18
C VAL A 150 16.05 -1.20 -13.82
N ASP A 151 17.13 -0.54 -13.39
CA ASP A 151 17.25 0.26 -12.17
C ASP A 151 17.03 1.77 -12.39
N SER A 152 16.31 2.13 -13.43
CA SER A 152 16.09 3.53 -13.81
C SER A 152 14.68 3.75 -14.34
N TRP A 153 14.13 4.91 -14.09
CA TRP A 153 12.87 5.37 -14.68
C TRP A 153 12.92 5.38 -16.23
N ARG A 154 14.12 5.34 -16.84
CA ARG A 154 14.27 5.21 -18.28
C ARG A 154 13.54 4.03 -18.88
N MET A 155 13.33 2.95 -18.13
CA MET A 155 12.56 1.78 -18.58
C MET A 155 11.18 2.11 -19.11
N VAL A 156 10.53 3.11 -18.50
CA VAL A 156 9.14 3.50 -18.82
C VAL A 156 9.02 4.94 -19.31
N LEU A 157 10.02 5.81 -19.05
CA LEU A 157 9.95 7.25 -19.33
C LEU A 157 10.89 7.72 -20.46
N ASP A 158 11.81 6.88 -20.92
CA ASP A 158 12.66 7.19 -22.08
C ASP A 158 12.02 6.60 -23.34
N PRO A 159 11.63 7.43 -24.34
CA PRO A 159 10.95 6.95 -25.55
C PRO A 159 11.76 5.93 -26.35
N GLU A 160 13.10 6.04 -26.37
CA GLU A 160 13.97 5.12 -27.11
C GLU A 160 14.01 3.74 -26.44
N VAL A 161 13.90 3.69 -25.13
CA VAL A 161 13.85 2.44 -24.36
C VAL A 161 12.44 1.85 -24.39
N ALA A 162 11.41 2.65 -24.08
CA ALA A 162 10.02 2.20 -24.05
C ALA A 162 9.55 1.65 -25.41
N ALA A 163 9.98 2.26 -26.52
CA ALA A 163 9.64 1.79 -27.86
C ALA A 163 10.06 0.33 -28.10
N LYS A 164 11.17 -0.14 -27.51
CA LYS A 164 11.65 -1.52 -27.66
C LYS A 164 10.74 -2.55 -26.99
N PHE A 165 10.02 -2.13 -25.93
CA PHE A 165 9.15 -2.98 -25.14
C PHE A 165 7.66 -2.83 -25.48
N LYS A 166 7.30 -2.01 -26.48
CA LYS A 166 5.92 -1.77 -26.91
C LYS A 166 5.14 -3.06 -27.15
N ASP A 167 5.69 -3.96 -27.97
CA ASP A 167 5.00 -5.20 -28.36
C ASP A 167 4.97 -6.22 -27.20
N CYS A 168 6.00 -6.20 -26.37
CA CYS A 168 6.06 -7.00 -25.15
C CYS A 168 5.04 -6.54 -24.08
N GLY A 169 4.71 -5.25 -24.08
CA GLY A 169 3.68 -4.62 -23.24
C GLY A 169 4.24 -3.89 -22.02
N ILE A 170 3.87 -2.62 -21.95
CA ILE A 170 4.18 -1.72 -20.83
C ILE A 170 2.87 -1.29 -20.16
N SER A 171 2.82 -1.38 -18.83
CA SER A 171 1.76 -0.79 -18.01
C SER A 171 2.31 0.34 -17.15
N VAL A 172 1.53 1.40 -17.02
CA VAL A 172 1.82 2.52 -16.11
C VAL A 172 0.63 2.69 -15.19
N LEU A 173 0.86 3.12 -13.94
CA LEU A 173 -0.20 3.42 -13.00
C LEU A 173 -1.17 4.48 -13.56
N ASP A 174 -2.44 4.39 -13.24
CA ASP A 174 -3.41 5.47 -13.48
C ASP A 174 -3.59 6.30 -12.21
N ASP A 175 -2.52 6.99 -11.84
CA ASP A 175 -2.44 7.82 -10.63
C ASP A 175 -1.55 9.03 -10.92
N ALA A 176 -2.17 10.21 -10.89
CA ALA A 176 -1.50 11.47 -11.21
C ALA A 176 -0.30 11.73 -10.29
N GLU A 177 -0.48 11.48 -8.97
CA GLU A 177 0.54 11.71 -7.95
C GLU A 177 1.75 10.80 -8.17
N GLN A 178 1.50 9.50 -8.37
CA GLN A 178 2.55 8.52 -8.53
C GLN A 178 3.31 8.69 -9.85
N VAL A 179 2.60 8.96 -10.94
CA VAL A 179 3.23 9.04 -12.26
C VAL A 179 3.93 10.37 -12.46
N LEU A 180 3.23 11.51 -12.29
CA LEU A 180 3.85 12.82 -12.52
C LEU A 180 4.95 13.11 -11.49
N GLY A 181 4.76 12.71 -10.21
CA GLY A 181 5.80 12.83 -9.19
C GLY A 181 7.06 12.02 -9.53
N SER A 182 6.91 10.79 -10.01
CA SER A 182 8.05 9.97 -10.46
C SER A 182 8.73 10.56 -11.70
N VAL A 183 7.98 11.13 -12.63
CA VAL A 183 8.54 11.85 -13.79
C VAL A 183 9.34 13.07 -13.35
N LEU A 184 8.83 13.84 -12.39
CA LEU A 184 9.54 15.00 -11.85
C LEU A 184 10.83 14.58 -11.13
N ILE A 185 10.83 13.49 -10.37
CA ILE A 185 12.05 12.90 -9.79
C ILE A 185 13.02 12.50 -10.90
N TYR A 186 12.56 11.86 -11.96
CA TYR A 186 13.38 11.50 -13.11
C TYR A 186 14.04 12.70 -13.79
N LEU A 187 13.32 13.83 -13.85
CA LEU A 187 13.82 15.09 -14.41
C LEU A 187 14.72 15.88 -13.42
N GLY A 188 14.83 15.45 -12.16
CA GLY A 188 15.54 16.18 -11.10
C GLY A 188 14.79 17.41 -10.60
N GLU A 189 13.48 17.47 -10.79
CA GLU A 189 12.59 18.55 -10.36
C GLU A 189 11.92 18.19 -9.01
N ASP A 190 11.26 19.19 -8.39
CA ASP A 190 10.48 18.97 -7.18
C ASP A 190 9.21 18.15 -7.49
N PRO A 191 9.05 16.95 -6.92
CA PRO A 191 7.89 16.09 -7.18
C PRO A 191 6.57 16.65 -6.65
N ASP A 192 6.60 17.68 -5.79
CA ASP A 192 5.41 18.33 -5.23
C ASP A 192 5.16 19.74 -5.82
N THR A 193 5.75 20.04 -6.97
CA THR A 193 5.69 21.37 -7.58
C THR A 193 4.27 21.86 -7.81
N SER A 194 4.02 23.16 -7.59
CA SER A 194 2.80 23.86 -8.02
C SER A 194 3.08 24.78 -9.23
N ASP A 195 4.30 24.75 -9.80
CA ASP A 195 4.64 25.53 -10.98
C ASP A 195 4.12 24.84 -12.25
N PRO A 196 3.17 25.43 -12.99
CA PRO A 196 2.62 24.83 -14.19
C PRO A 196 3.68 24.61 -15.30
N THR A 197 4.76 25.41 -15.32
CA THR A 197 5.82 25.25 -16.32
C THR A 197 6.67 24.01 -16.04
N VAL A 198 6.93 23.73 -14.76
CA VAL A 198 7.66 22.53 -14.35
C VAL A 198 6.79 21.28 -14.57
N LEU A 199 5.50 21.38 -14.23
CA LEU A 199 4.56 20.29 -14.43
C LEU A 199 4.37 19.96 -15.91
N GLU A 200 4.43 20.96 -16.80
CA GLU A 200 4.35 20.76 -18.25
C GLU A 200 5.50 19.87 -18.78
N LYS A 201 6.70 19.96 -18.20
CA LYS A 201 7.81 19.06 -18.55
C LYS A 201 7.44 17.60 -18.29
N ALA A 202 6.74 17.33 -17.18
CA ALA A 202 6.28 15.98 -16.87
C ALA A 202 5.20 15.51 -17.87
N VAL A 203 4.27 16.38 -18.25
CA VAL A 203 3.27 16.10 -19.28
C VAL A 203 3.93 15.72 -20.61
N GLU A 204 4.96 16.46 -21.02
CA GLU A 204 5.71 16.18 -22.25
C GLU A 204 6.38 14.79 -22.24
N VAL A 205 7.00 14.42 -21.11
CA VAL A 205 7.65 13.10 -20.97
C VAL A 205 6.62 11.99 -21.14
N VAL A 206 5.52 12.04 -20.40
CA VAL A 206 4.46 11.01 -20.49
C VAL A 206 3.85 10.99 -21.90
N SER A 207 3.59 12.14 -22.49
CA SER A 207 3.04 12.23 -23.87
C SER A 207 3.94 11.57 -24.90
N LYS A 208 5.27 11.67 -24.75
CA LYS A 208 6.25 11.05 -25.66
C LYS A 208 6.28 9.53 -25.54
N VAL A 209 6.09 8.99 -24.34
CA VAL A 209 6.10 7.53 -24.10
C VAL A 209 4.73 6.88 -24.25
N ARG A 210 3.65 7.66 -24.16
CA ARG A 210 2.27 7.17 -24.27
C ARG A 210 2.02 6.23 -25.47
N PRO A 211 2.53 6.46 -26.68
CA PRO A 211 2.30 5.56 -27.81
C PRO A 211 2.85 4.15 -27.63
N PHE A 212 3.72 3.93 -26.64
CA PHE A 212 4.36 2.65 -26.31
C PHE A 212 3.70 1.98 -25.09
N ILE A 213 2.87 2.71 -24.33
CA ILE A 213 2.17 2.21 -23.14
C ILE A 213 0.91 1.48 -23.61
N ARG A 214 0.76 0.23 -23.18
CA ARG A 214 -0.39 -0.60 -23.50
C ARG A 214 -1.62 -0.18 -22.67
N GLN A 215 -1.41 0.18 -21.40
CA GLN A 215 -2.48 0.56 -20.49
C GLN A 215 -2.01 1.48 -19.37
N PHE A 216 -2.92 2.33 -18.91
CA PHE A 216 -2.85 3.01 -17.61
C PHE A 216 -3.85 2.34 -16.68
N HIS A 217 -3.39 1.80 -15.54
CA HIS A 217 -4.28 1.10 -14.59
C HIS A 217 -3.63 0.96 -13.21
N GLY A 218 -4.44 1.06 -12.13
CA GLY A 218 -3.96 0.99 -10.75
C GLY A 218 -3.43 -0.39 -10.31
N SER A 219 -3.98 -1.51 -10.84
CA SER A 219 -3.65 -2.86 -10.33
C SER A 219 -3.59 -3.97 -11.39
N SER A 220 -4.23 -3.82 -12.57
CA SER A 220 -4.32 -4.91 -13.57
C SER A 220 -2.96 -5.37 -14.12
N TYR A 221 -1.90 -4.59 -13.93
CA TYR A 221 -0.53 -5.00 -14.29
C TYR A 221 -0.05 -6.23 -13.51
N ILE A 222 -0.60 -6.49 -12.31
CA ILE A 222 -0.28 -7.69 -11.50
C ILE A 222 -0.63 -8.95 -12.30
N ALA A 223 -1.87 -9.02 -12.79
CA ALA A 223 -2.33 -10.15 -13.60
C ALA A 223 -1.59 -10.22 -14.95
N GLY A 224 -1.36 -9.07 -15.59
CA GLY A 224 -0.65 -8.99 -16.87
C GLY A 224 0.80 -9.46 -16.80
N LEU A 225 1.53 -9.12 -15.73
CA LEU A 225 2.88 -9.62 -15.48
C LEU A 225 2.84 -11.12 -15.16
N ALA A 226 1.90 -11.56 -14.31
CA ALA A 226 1.76 -12.97 -13.92
C ALA A 226 1.46 -13.88 -15.12
N ALA A 227 0.62 -13.44 -16.05
CA ALA A 227 0.32 -14.16 -17.30
C ALA A 227 1.45 -14.06 -18.35
N GLY A 228 2.37 -13.10 -18.17
CA GLY A 228 3.40 -12.79 -19.17
C GLY A 228 2.90 -11.93 -20.34
N ASP A 229 1.72 -11.34 -20.25
CA ASP A 229 1.17 -10.42 -21.26
C ASP A 229 1.81 -9.03 -21.22
N LEU A 230 2.41 -8.70 -20.07
CA LEU A 230 3.22 -7.51 -19.85
C LEU A 230 4.65 -7.92 -19.53
N CYS A 231 5.61 -7.10 -19.93
CA CYS A 231 7.00 -7.30 -19.57
C CYS A 231 7.61 -6.17 -18.74
N VAL A 232 6.97 -5.01 -18.72
CA VAL A 232 7.37 -3.86 -17.88
C VAL A 232 6.14 -3.26 -17.24
N ALA A 233 6.25 -2.89 -15.98
CA ALA A 233 5.23 -2.12 -15.28
C ALA A 233 5.86 -1.07 -14.36
N MET A 234 5.35 0.15 -14.41
CA MET A 234 5.44 1.06 -13.27
C MET A 234 4.39 0.61 -12.27
N GLY A 235 4.82 0.25 -11.07
CA GLY A 235 3.91 -0.32 -10.06
C GLY A 235 4.51 -0.32 -8.67
N TYR A 236 3.77 -0.91 -7.74
CA TYR A 236 4.12 -0.95 -6.32
C TYR A 236 4.99 -2.16 -5.98
N SER A 237 5.88 -1.99 -4.99
CA SER A 237 6.88 -3.01 -4.64
C SER A 237 6.27 -4.39 -4.32
N GLY A 238 5.27 -4.46 -3.46
CA GLY A 238 4.66 -5.73 -3.03
C GLY A 238 3.91 -6.45 -4.14
N ASP A 239 3.27 -5.71 -5.04
CA ASP A 239 2.51 -6.28 -6.16
C ASP A 239 3.36 -7.15 -7.07
N MET A 240 4.68 -6.90 -7.11
CA MET A 240 5.60 -7.73 -7.89
C MET A 240 5.79 -9.11 -7.26
N LEU A 241 5.71 -9.22 -5.93
CA LEU A 241 5.68 -10.53 -5.27
C LEU A 241 4.35 -11.25 -5.55
N VAL A 242 3.23 -10.53 -5.47
CA VAL A 242 1.90 -11.10 -5.80
C VAL A 242 1.90 -11.62 -7.23
N ALA A 243 2.39 -10.82 -8.20
CA ALA A 243 2.52 -11.24 -9.59
C ALA A 243 3.42 -12.48 -9.75
N THR A 244 4.55 -12.53 -9.02
CA THR A 244 5.48 -13.67 -9.01
C THR A 244 4.80 -14.95 -8.49
N ASN A 245 4.03 -14.85 -7.40
CA ASN A 245 3.33 -15.99 -6.83
C ASN A 245 2.22 -16.48 -7.77
N ARG A 246 1.41 -15.58 -8.32
CA ARG A 246 0.37 -15.92 -9.33
C ARG A 246 0.97 -16.56 -10.58
N ALA A 247 2.15 -16.10 -11.04
CA ALA A 247 2.85 -16.70 -12.17
C ALA A 247 3.26 -18.15 -11.87
N LYS A 248 3.83 -18.42 -10.69
CA LYS A 248 4.21 -19.77 -10.25
C LYS A 248 3.00 -20.70 -10.12
N GLU A 249 1.90 -20.22 -9.52
CA GLU A 249 0.65 -20.98 -9.39
C GLU A 249 0.06 -21.34 -10.76
N ALA A 250 0.22 -20.47 -11.75
CA ALA A 250 -0.18 -20.72 -13.14
C ALA A 250 0.80 -21.63 -13.91
N GLY A 251 1.91 -22.08 -13.29
CA GLY A 251 2.92 -22.93 -13.91
C GLY A 251 3.90 -22.19 -14.82
N ASN A 252 3.96 -20.85 -14.74
CA ASN A 252 4.90 -20.04 -15.50
C ASN A 252 6.30 -20.11 -14.85
N SER A 253 7.35 -20.19 -15.67
CA SER A 253 8.74 -20.37 -15.24
C SER A 253 9.60 -19.10 -15.31
N PHE A 254 9.03 -17.98 -15.76
CA PHE A 254 9.77 -16.70 -15.85
C PHE A 254 9.85 -15.98 -14.49
N THR A 255 10.83 -15.09 -14.39
CA THR A 255 11.10 -14.32 -13.17
C THR A 255 10.53 -12.91 -13.29
N ILE A 256 9.73 -12.49 -12.33
CA ILE A 256 9.29 -11.11 -12.18
C ILE A 256 10.15 -10.44 -11.11
N ASN A 257 10.83 -9.36 -11.47
CA ASN A 257 11.67 -8.58 -10.58
C ASN A 257 11.08 -7.19 -10.36
N TYR A 258 11.40 -6.63 -9.19
CA TYR A 258 11.16 -5.23 -8.87
C TYR A 258 12.50 -4.51 -8.68
N ARG A 259 12.60 -3.28 -9.16
CA ARG A 259 13.77 -2.43 -8.98
C ARG A 259 13.37 -1.03 -8.55
N LEU A 260 14.12 -0.53 -7.56
CA LEU A 260 14.09 0.88 -7.18
C LEU A 260 14.88 1.68 -8.20
N PRO A 261 14.27 2.64 -8.91
CA PRO A 261 15.00 3.55 -9.78
C PRO A 261 16.04 4.38 -9.03
N LYS A 262 17.24 4.44 -9.59
CA LYS A 262 18.40 5.13 -8.98
C LYS A 262 18.25 6.64 -8.87
N GLU A 263 17.35 7.23 -9.63
CA GLU A 263 17.03 8.66 -9.60
C GLU A 263 16.30 9.04 -8.32
N GLY A 264 15.54 8.13 -7.75
CA GLY A 264 14.73 8.29 -6.55
C GLY A 264 13.33 7.73 -6.73
N ASN A 265 12.58 7.66 -5.63
CA ASN A 265 11.28 7.00 -5.59
C ASN A 265 10.28 7.79 -4.76
N LEU A 266 9.02 7.67 -5.11
CA LEU A 266 7.94 7.95 -4.19
C LEU A 266 7.82 6.79 -3.19
N VAL A 267 7.64 7.14 -1.92
CA VAL A 267 7.29 6.23 -0.84
C VAL A 267 5.88 6.55 -0.40
N TRP A 268 5.14 5.53 -0.08
CA TRP A 268 3.80 5.67 0.44
C TRP A 268 3.62 4.85 1.72
N PHE A 269 2.72 5.30 2.58
CA PHE A 269 2.36 4.65 3.82
C PHE A 269 0.84 4.57 3.87
N ASP A 270 0.32 3.35 3.95
CA ASP A 270 -1.10 3.14 4.14
C ASP A 270 -1.42 2.93 5.61
N THR A 271 -2.61 3.34 5.96
CA THR A 271 -3.08 3.31 7.33
C THR A 271 -4.34 2.47 7.45
N LEU A 272 -4.69 2.07 8.66
CA LEU A 272 -6.01 1.56 9.01
C LEU A 272 -6.75 2.67 9.74
N ALA A 273 -7.90 3.05 9.22
CA ALA A 273 -8.74 4.10 9.79
C ALA A 273 -10.21 3.66 9.82
N VAL A 274 -10.99 4.26 10.71
CA VAL A 274 -12.41 3.98 10.90
C VAL A 274 -13.20 5.20 10.42
N PRO A 275 -14.10 5.08 9.42
CA PRO A 275 -14.97 6.17 9.02
C PRO A 275 -15.84 6.64 10.19
N VAL A 276 -16.15 7.95 10.24
CA VAL A 276 -17.00 8.51 11.31
C VAL A 276 -18.40 7.91 11.33
N ASP A 277 -18.86 7.36 10.21
CA ASP A 277 -20.17 6.73 9.99
C ASP A 277 -20.12 5.19 9.95
N ALA A 278 -19.03 4.59 10.48
CA ALA A 278 -18.84 3.14 10.50
C ALA A 278 -20.03 2.44 11.19
N PRO A 279 -20.66 1.44 10.55
CA PRO A 279 -21.77 0.70 11.14
C PRO A 279 -21.39 -0.12 12.37
N ASN A 280 -20.15 -0.65 12.42
CA ASN A 280 -19.64 -1.49 13.50
C ASN A 280 -18.25 -1.01 14.00
N PRO A 281 -18.17 0.13 14.70
CA PRO A 281 -16.88 0.68 15.14
C PRO A 281 -16.13 -0.22 16.13
N ASP A 282 -16.84 -1.00 16.93
CA ASP A 282 -16.23 -1.96 17.88
C ASP A 282 -15.59 -3.13 17.13
N GLY A 283 -16.25 -3.67 16.11
CA GLY A 283 -15.70 -4.69 15.22
C GLY A 283 -14.50 -4.15 14.43
N ALA A 284 -14.54 -2.88 14.00
CA ALA A 284 -13.42 -2.22 13.35
C ALA A 284 -12.17 -2.15 14.25
N LEU A 285 -12.34 -1.73 15.50
CA LEU A 285 -11.22 -1.66 16.46
C LEU A 285 -10.67 -3.05 16.81
N ALA A 286 -11.54 -4.07 16.93
CA ALA A 286 -11.11 -5.45 17.13
C ALA A 286 -10.28 -5.94 15.93
N PHE A 287 -10.73 -5.67 14.69
CA PHE A 287 -10.00 -6.01 13.48
C PHE A 287 -8.64 -5.31 13.40
N ILE A 288 -8.60 -4.00 13.61
CA ILE A 288 -7.37 -3.20 13.61
C ILE A 288 -6.39 -3.75 14.66
N ASN A 289 -6.87 -4.00 15.89
CA ASN A 289 -6.02 -4.55 16.96
C ASN A 289 -5.47 -5.92 16.61
N PHE A 290 -6.30 -6.79 16.03
CA PHE A 290 -5.89 -8.13 15.57
C PHE A 290 -4.83 -8.04 14.47
N MET A 291 -4.99 -7.16 13.49
CA MET A 291 -4.01 -6.97 12.40
C MET A 291 -2.67 -6.44 12.91
N MET A 292 -2.63 -5.78 14.07
CA MET A 292 -1.38 -5.37 14.73
C MET A 292 -0.72 -6.48 15.57
N THR A 293 -1.25 -7.71 15.60
CA THR A 293 -0.56 -8.87 16.18
C THR A 293 0.66 -9.20 15.33
N PRO A 294 1.87 -9.42 15.90
CA PRO A 294 3.09 -9.59 15.12
C PRO A 294 3.02 -10.73 14.10
N GLU A 295 2.44 -11.86 14.46
CA GLU A 295 2.30 -13.04 13.60
C GLU A 295 1.37 -12.76 12.41
N ILE A 296 0.28 -12.04 12.66
CA ILE A 296 -0.71 -11.67 11.63
C ILE A 296 -0.10 -10.62 10.69
N ALA A 297 0.54 -9.60 11.23
CA ALA A 297 1.20 -8.56 10.44
C ALA A 297 2.35 -9.15 9.58
N ALA A 298 3.13 -10.08 10.12
CA ALA A 298 4.17 -10.78 9.37
C ALA A 298 3.59 -11.65 8.26
N LYS A 299 2.49 -12.37 8.55
CA LYS A 299 1.79 -13.19 7.55
C LYS A 299 1.29 -12.30 6.40
N ALA A 300 0.61 -11.21 6.71
CA ALA A 300 0.15 -10.26 5.71
C ALA A 300 1.30 -9.69 4.86
N ALA A 301 2.44 -9.34 5.48
CA ALA A 301 3.63 -8.89 4.75
C ALA A 301 4.22 -9.99 3.85
N ASN A 302 4.19 -11.26 4.29
CA ASN A 302 4.65 -12.39 3.48
C ASN A 302 3.74 -12.66 2.28
N ASP A 303 2.43 -12.51 2.45
CA ASP A 303 1.44 -12.74 1.39
C ASP A 303 1.44 -11.61 0.35
N THR A 304 1.63 -10.37 0.79
CA THR A 304 1.53 -9.17 -0.05
C THR A 304 2.87 -8.67 -0.58
N GLY A 305 3.98 -8.99 0.10
CA GLY A 305 5.32 -8.47 -0.23
C GLY A 305 5.54 -7.00 0.16
N PHE A 306 4.56 -6.35 0.79
CA PHE A 306 4.75 -4.99 1.29
C PHE A 306 5.46 -4.99 2.64
N ALA A 307 6.20 -3.92 2.90
CA ALA A 307 6.87 -3.75 4.17
C ALA A 307 5.85 -3.45 5.27
N THR A 308 5.91 -4.22 6.36
CA THR A 308 5.00 -4.01 7.50
C THR A 308 5.42 -2.81 8.33
N ALA A 309 4.42 -2.07 8.83
CA ALA A 309 4.63 -1.03 9.83
C ALA A 309 4.75 -1.59 11.27
N ASN A 310 4.59 -2.89 11.46
CA ASN A 310 4.72 -3.55 12.75
C ASN A 310 6.16 -3.97 12.99
N GLN A 311 6.89 -3.26 13.87
CA GLN A 311 8.28 -3.54 14.16
C GLN A 311 8.50 -4.94 14.76
N ALA A 312 7.60 -5.40 15.61
CA ALA A 312 7.69 -6.71 16.25
C ALA A 312 7.50 -7.85 15.22
N ALA A 313 6.80 -7.59 14.10
CA ALA A 313 6.58 -8.55 13.03
C ALA A 313 7.80 -8.75 12.12
N ILE A 314 8.69 -7.76 12.01
CA ILE A 314 9.80 -7.79 11.02
C ILE A 314 10.63 -9.06 11.12
N ALA A 315 10.93 -9.51 12.34
CA ALA A 315 11.70 -10.74 12.55
C ALA A 315 11.01 -12.01 12.06
N LEU A 316 9.67 -11.98 11.94
CA LEU A 316 8.81 -13.08 11.49
C LEU A 316 8.56 -13.05 9.98
N VAL A 317 8.89 -11.94 9.31
CA VAL A 317 8.79 -11.85 7.84
C VAL A 317 9.82 -12.77 7.20
N ASN A 318 9.44 -13.44 6.12
CA ASN A 318 10.31 -14.34 5.35
C ASN A 318 11.63 -13.66 5.01
N GLU A 319 12.73 -14.39 5.23
CA GLU A 319 14.07 -13.86 5.07
C GLU A 319 14.35 -13.33 3.65
N ALA A 320 13.81 -14.01 2.63
CA ALA A 320 13.92 -13.60 1.23
C ALA A 320 13.24 -12.24 0.94
N ILE A 321 12.21 -11.87 1.71
CA ILE A 321 11.51 -10.59 1.59
C ILE A 321 12.24 -9.53 2.42
N ARG A 322 12.45 -9.78 3.71
CA ARG A 322 13.03 -8.77 4.62
C ARG A 322 14.48 -8.40 4.28
N ASN A 323 15.26 -9.31 3.66
CA ASN A 323 16.64 -9.07 3.24
C ASN A 323 16.72 -8.53 1.78
N ASN A 324 15.61 -8.41 1.07
CA ASN A 324 15.59 -7.86 -0.27
C ASN A 324 15.58 -6.32 -0.21
N PRO A 325 16.66 -5.65 -0.69
CA PRO A 325 16.75 -4.19 -0.61
C PRO A 325 15.74 -3.43 -1.48
N ASN A 326 15.01 -4.12 -2.34
CA ASN A 326 13.93 -3.52 -3.12
C ASN A 326 12.60 -3.47 -2.32
N PHE A 327 12.41 -4.36 -1.33
CA PHE A 327 11.24 -4.37 -0.46
C PHE A 327 11.52 -3.71 0.90
N TYR A 328 12.71 -3.96 1.46
CA TYR A 328 13.21 -3.34 2.68
C TYR A 328 14.50 -2.57 2.39
N PRO A 329 14.39 -1.39 1.76
CA PRO A 329 15.55 -0.60 1.35
C PRO A 329 16.33 -0.07 2.54
N GLY A 330 17.66 -0.12 2.42
CA GLY A 330 18.57 0.42 3.43
C GLY A 330 18.54 1.96 3.48
N GLN A 331 19.14 2.52 4.55
CA GLN A 331 19.11 3.97 4.83
C GLN A 331 19.57 4.86 3.66
N ASP A 332 20.56 4.43 2.87
CA ASP A 332 21.06 5.24 1.74
C ASP A 332 20.04 5.34 0.60
N ALA A 333 19.29 4.28 0.32
CA ALA A 333 18.18 4.34 -0.63
C ALA A 333 17.05 5.24 -0.10
N GLN A 334 16.73 5.12 1.19
CA GLN A 334 15.67 5.91 1.83
C GLN A 334 15.92 7.43 1.78
N LYS A 335 17.16 7.89 1.72
CA LYS A 335 17.50 9.34 1.55
C LYS A 335 16.94 9.93 0.25
N LYS A 336 16.71 9.10 -0.75
CA LYS A 336 16.15 9.48 -2.05
C LYS A 336 14.63 9.35 -2.12
N PHE A 337 13.99 8.88 -1.06
CA PHE A 337 12.54 8.75 -1.02
C PHE A 337 11.87 10.10 -0.82
N ARG A 338 10.72 10.25 -1.46
CA ARG A 338 9.85 11.42 -1.33
C ARG A 338 8.46 10.94 -0.97
N LEU A 339 7.94 11.44 0.15
CA LEU A 339 6.53 11.28 0.51
C LEU A 339 5.77 12.44 -0.14
N PRO A 340 4.75 12.16 -0.97
CA PRO A 340 3.92 13.21 -1.56
C PRO A 340 3.32 14.13 -0.50
N LYS A 341 3.27 15.43 -0.78
CA LYS A 341 2.70 16.43 0.13
C LYS A 341 1.27 16.75 -0.25
N VAL A 342 0.48 17.14 0.74
CA VAL A 342 -0.86 17.70 0.50
C VAL A 342 -0.73 18.96 -0.36
N LYS A 343 -1.46 19.00 -1.44
CA LYS A 343 -1.59 20.14 -2.33
C LYS A 343 -2.85 20.93 -2.00
N ASP A 344 -2.84 22.21 -2.24
CA ASP A 344 -4.07 23.00 -2.19
C ASP A 344 -5.00 22.64 -3.37
N GLU A 345 -6.25 23.02 -3.29
CA GLU A 345 -7.26 22.71 -4.31
C GLU A 345 -6.87 23.20 -5.72
N LYS A 346 -6.15 24.32 -5.81
CA LYS A 346 -5.68 24.88 -7.08
C LYS A 346 -4.59 24.01 -7.72
N ALA A 347 -3.64 23.56 -6.90
CA ALA A 347 -2.57 22.67 -7.31
C ALA A 347 -3.12 21.29 -7.67
N GLU A 348 -4.06 20.73 -6.87
CA GLU A 348 -4.75 19.47 -7.20
C GLU A 348 -5.41 19.52 -8.58
N LYS A 349 -6.22 20.55 -8.84
CA LYS A 349 -6.85 20.76 -10.16
C LYS A 349 -5.84 20.90 -11.28
N LEU A 350 -4.69 21.53 -11.02
CA LEU A 350 -3.61 21.66 -11.98
C LEU A 350 -3.00 20.29 -12.33
N TRP A 351 -2.71 19.46 -11.30
CA TRP A 351 -2.16 18.13 -11.47
C TRP A 351 -3.12 17.21 -12.21
N GLN A 352 -4.39 17.23 -11.86
CA GLN A 352 -5.42 16.40 -12.53
C GLN A 352 -5.57 16.75 -14.02
N ARG A 353 -5.56 18.06 -14.37
CA ARG A 353 -5.57 18.48 -15.78
C ARG A 353 -4.28 18.06 -16.50
N ALA A 354 -3.12 18.21 -15.85
CA ALA A 354 -1.85 17.79 -16.41
C ALA A 354 -1.85 16.29 -16.71
N TRP A 355 -2.39 15.49 -15.79
CA TRP A 355 -2.52 14.04 -15.96
C TRP A 355 -3.45 13.66 -17.11
N ASN A 356 -4.60 14.27 -17.20
CA ASN A 356 -5.52 14.03 -18.32
C ASN A 356 -4.89 14.37 -19.67
N ARG A 357 -4.21 15.51 -19.79
CA ARG A 357 -3.46 15.87 -21.01
C ARG A 357 -2.34 14.88 -21.33
N ALA A 358 -1.58 14.46 -20.33
CA ALA A 358 -0.50 13.48 -20.49
C ALA A 358 -1.03 12.15 -21.05
N LYS A 359 -2.19 11.71 -20.56
CA LYS A 359 -2.90 10.53 -21.09
C LYS A 359 -3.58 10.76 -22.45
N GLY A 360 -3.77 12.01 -22.88
CA GLY A 360 -4.46 12.36 -24.13
C GLY A 360 -5.97 12.18 -24.05
N ILE A 361 -6.56 12.43 -22.90
CA ILE A 361 -8.00 12.37 -22.65
C ILE A 361 -8.67 13.74 -22.94
N GLU A 362 -7.89 14.83 -22.97
CA GLU A 362 -8.29 16.20 -23.35
C GLU A 362 -7.73 16.56 -24.71
#